data_54cd04d502fd92d22a1f4acf6587b4ac
#
_entry.id   54cd04d502fd92d22a1f4acf6587b4ac
#
_cell.length_a   1.000
_cell.length_b   1.000
_cell.length_c   1.000
_cell.angle_alpha   90.00
_cell.angle_beta   90.00
_cell.angle_gamma   90.00
#
_symmetry.space_group_name_H-M   'P 1'
#
loop_
_entity.id
_entity.type
_entity.pdbx_description
1 polymer ?
#
loop_
_entity_poly.entity_id
_entity_poly.type
_entity_poly.pdbx_seq_one_letter_code
_entity_poly.pdbx_strand_id
1 'polypeptide(L)'
;GSSSSQNSESLSAYPVTLNNTEITKAPEKIVSLTPAYTEILFEMGYGKKITAVSDYCDYPETVKELPKAASSANPDIAAIKKLKPDLVITATPIVTKDKISLEAQGIKVLVIPSPRNIEEFENVYKFFGLAMNGQFDGEAAGEKAFSPIKKQLDAIKKTDKKFIYVTAANTPAGGDTFESAVLSLFGTNIAESSSGYSYKAADLADNQPDIIFVSDTIGEDTLTANENYSDLKAVKDGKITMLKNKYFERPSGRITELLTEIAKAFPTEKPETASSKTESTNNKESNKENSKETENSKPEPVSSDVSE
;
A
#
# COMPACT_ATOMS: atom_id res chain seq x y z
N GLY A 1 -43.64 40.39 22.96
CA GLY A 1 -42.29 39.95 22.66
C GLY A 1 -42.21 38.42 22.60
N SER A 2 -42.31 37.88 21.39
CA SER A 2 -42.10 36.43 21.16
C SER A 2 -40.63 36.19 20.96
N SER A 3 -39.98 35.61 21.94
CA SER A 3 -38.63 35.11 21.79
C SER A 3 -38.70 33.74 21.10
N SER A 4 -38.40 33.71 19.82
CA SER A 4 -38.13 32.50 19.09
C SER A 4 -36.74 32.00 19.56
N SER A 5 -36.71 31.03 20.43
CA SER A 5 -35.53 30.23 20.69
C SER A 5 -35.23 29.43 19.43
N GLN A 6 -34.29 29.91 18.63
CA GLN A 6 -33.67 29.08 17.58
C GLN A 6 -32.91 27.97 18.32
N ASN A 7 -33.47 26.75 18.32
CA ASN A 7 -32.76 25.56 18.59
C ASN A 7 -31.66 25.43 17.53
N SER A 8 -30.47 25.86 17.82
CA SER A 8 -29.30 25.47 17.05
C SER A 8 -29.08 23.98 17.33
N GLU A 9 -29.62 23.11 16.49
CA GLU A 9 -29.23 21.71 16.47
C GLU A 9 -27.70 21.67 16.21
N SER A 10 -26.93 21.34 17.23
CA SER A 10 -25.51 21.06 17.05
C SER A 10 -25.39 19.87 16.12
N LEU A 11 -24.83 20.09 14.92
CA LEU A 11 -24.57 19.01 13.98
C LEU A 11 -23.69 17.96 14.67
N SER A 12 -24.18 16.72 14.72
CA SER A 12 -23.46 15.59 15.28
C SER A 12 -22.47 15.03 14.25
N ALA A 13 -21.33 14.51 14.72
CA ALA A 13 -20.37 13.79 13.88
C ALA A 13 -20.94 12.49 13.30
N TYR A 14 -21.95 11.94 13.96
CA TYR A 14 -22.67 10.73 13.56
C TYR A 14 -24.16 11.00 13.38
N PRO A 15 -24.88 10.16 12.62
CA PRO A 15 -24.42 8.96 11.94
C PRO A 15 -23.60 9.25 10.69
N VAL A 16 -22.81 8.26 10.29
CA VAL A 16 -22.21 8.18 8.96
C VAL A 16 -22.69 6.91 8.28
N THR A 17 -22.96 6.98 6.98
CA THR A 17 -23.36 5.82 6.19
C THR A 17 -22.26 5.45 5.21
N LEU A 18 -21.74 4.26 5.34
CA LEU A 18 -20.65 3.73 4.52
C LEU A 18 -21.10 2.41 3.90
N ASN A 19 -21.09 2.31 2.57
CA ASN A 19 -21.51 1.11 1.85
C ASN A 19 -22.83 0.50 2.40
N ASN A 20 -23.85 1.34 2.54
CA ASN A 20 -25.18 0.97 3.06
C ASN A 20 -25.21 0.53 4.55
N THR A 21 -24.14 0.73 5.29
CA THR A 21 -24.10 0.50 6.72
C THR A 21 -24.08 1.81 7.47
N GLU A 22 -25.09 2.04 8.31
CA GLU A 22 -25.15 3.21 9.17
C GLU A 22 -24.38 2.96 10.45
N ILE A 23 -23.39 3.83 10.71
CA ILE A 23 -22.61 3.83 11.95
C ILE A 23 -23.07 5.02 12.78
N THR A 24 -23.67 4.75 13.92
CA THR A 24 -24.36 5.73 14.74
C THR A 24 -23.48 6.38 15.80
N LYS A 25 -22.33 5.80 16.09
CA LYS A 25 -21.34 6.30 17.06
C LYS A 25 -19.96 5.76 16.72
N ALA A 26 -18.92 6.37 17.28
CA ALA A 26 -17.55 5.85 17.15
C ALA A 26 -17.47 4.43 17.71
N PRO A 27 -17.03 3.44 16.93
CA PRO A 27 -16.89 2.08 17.42
C PRO A 27 -15.85 1.98 18.52
N GLU A 28 -16.14 1.20 19.55
CA GLU A 28 -15.23 0.93 20.67
C GLU A 28 -14.70 -0.50 20.68
N LYS A 29 -15.46 -1.43 20.11
CA LYS A 29 -15.10 -2.85 20.01
C LYS A 29 -15.30 -3.31 18.57
N ILE A 30 -14.19 -3.63 17.92
CA ILE A 30 -14.16 -4.00 16.51
C ILE A 30 -13.68 -5.44 16.35
N VAL A 31 -14.40 -6.21 15.52
CA VAL A 31 -13.90 -7.47 14.97
C VAL A 31 -13.46 -7.21 13.54
N SER A 32 -12.18 -7.40 13.24
CA SER A 32 -11.62 -7.23 11.91
C SER A 32 -11.33 -8.59 11.28
N LEU A 33 -12.05 -8.90 10.19
CA LEU A 33 -11.94 -10.19 9.51
C LEU A 33 -10.96 -10.17 8.34
N THR A 34 -10.48 -8.99 7.94
CA THR A 34 -9.61 -8.84 6.79
C THR A 34 -8.22 -8.37 7.24
N PRO A 35 -7.16 -9.13 6.95
CA PRO A 35 -5.81 -8.78 7.40
C PRO A 35 -5.34 -7.37 7.03
N ALA A 36 -5.58 -6.92 5.80
CA ALA A 36 -5.24 -5.56 5.37
C ALA A 36 -5.91 -4.50 6.25
N TYR A 37 -7.18 -4.69 6.58
CA TYR A 37 -7.96 -3.73 7.37
C TYR A 37 -7.54 -3.71 8.83
N THR A 38 -7.15 -4.85 9.36
CA THR A 38 -6.50 -4.93 10.68
C THR A 38 -5.24 -4.08 10.71
N GLU A 39 -4.38 -4.21 9.72
CA GLU A 39 -3.14 -3.42 9.62
C GLU A 39 -3.42 -1.93 9.55
N ILE A 40 -4.37 -1.52 8.70
CA ILE A 40 -4.73 -0.10 8.53
C ILE A 40 -5.29 0.50 9.81
N LEU A 41 -6.15 -0.23 10.52
CA LEU A 41 -6.69 0.24 11.81
C LEU A 41 -5.58 0.46 12.84
N PHE A 42 -4.58 -0.41 12.90
CA PHE A 42 -3.41 -0.19 13.75
C PHE A 42 -2.59 1.03 13.30
N GLU A 43 -2.38 1.21 12.01
CA GLU A 43 -1.68 2.39 11.46
C GLU A 43 -2.37 3.70 11.83
N MET A 44 -3.69 3.69 11.86
CA MET A 44 -4.50 4.86 12.20
C MET A 44 -4.65 5.11 13.71
N GLY A 45 -4.06 4.24 14.53
CA GLY A 45 -4.11 4.37 15.99
C GLY A 45 -5.32 3.74 16.67
N TYR A 46 -6.09 2.91 15.97
CA TYR A 46 -7.30 2.26 16.49
C TYR A 46 -7.08 0.81 16.96
N GLY A 47 -5.83 0.38 17.05
CA GLY A 47 -5.50 -1.01 17.38
C GLY A 47 -6.10 -1.49 18.71
N LYS A 48 -6.18 -0.63 19.73
CA LYS A 48 -6.77 -0.97 21.03
C LYS A 48 -8.28 -1.25 20.97
N LYS A 49 -8.96 -0.82 19.92
CA LYS A 49 -10.39 -1.06 19.72
C LYS A 49 -10.67 -2.40 19.06
N ILE A 50 -9.65 -3.08 18.57
CA ILE A 50 -9.78 -4.38 17.93
C ILE A 50 -9.88 -5.46 19.01
N THR A 51 -11.02 -6.13 19.07
CA THR A 51 -11.34 -7.16 20.07
C THR A 51 -11.01 -8.56 19.57
N ALA A 52 -11.17 -8.80 18.28
CA ALA A 52 -10.83 -10.06 17.63
C ALA A 52 -10.48 -9.85 16.17
N VAL A 53 -9.77 -10.80 15.61
CA VAL A 53 -9.30 -10.77 14.22
C VAL A 53 -9.54 -12.13 13.55
N SER A 54 -9.38 -12.20 12.22
CA SER A 54 -9.40 -13.48 11.53
C SER A 54 -8.15 -14.31 11.84
N ASP A 55 -8.21 -15.61 11.55
CA ASP A 55 -7.07 -16.53 11.72
C ASP A 55 -5.86 -16.14 10.86
N TYR A 56 -6.08 -15.38 9.79
CA TYR A 56 -5.05 -14.96 8.85
C TYR A 56 -4.37 -13.64 9.20
N CYS A 57 -4.84 -12.94 10.21
CA CYS A 57 -4.21 -11.70 10.68
C CYS A 57 -2.94 -12.03 11.46
N ASP A 58 -1.81 -11.50 11.00
CA ASP A 58 -0.49 -11.77 11.57
C ASP A 58 0.35 -10.52 11.80
N TYR A 59 -0.18 -9.36 11.44
CA TYR A 59 0.54 -8.09 11.58
C TYR A 59 -0.40 -6.96 12.06
N PRO A 60 0.04 -6.10 13.00
CA PRO A 60 1.30 -6.20 13.75
C PRO A 60 1.35 -7.44 14.66
N GLU A 61 2.52 -7.74 15.21
CA GLU A 61 2.76 -8.97 15.99
C GLU A 61 1.76 -9.19 17.13
N THR A 62 1.31 -8.09 17.73
CA THR A 62 0.35 -8.12 18.85
C THR A 62 -1.00 -8.75 18.51
N VAL A 63 -1.39 -8.80 17.24
CA VAL A 63 -2.67 -9.39 16.82
C VAL A 63 -2.71 -10.91 17.03
N LYS A 64 -1.56 -11.56 17.13
CA LYS A 64 -1.46 -13.01 17.34
C LYS A 64 -2.03 -13.44 18.70
N GLU A 65 -2.08 -12.52 19.66
CA GLU A 65 -2.61 -12.75 21.00
C GLU A 65 -4.12 -12.45 21.11
N LEU A 66 -4.71 -11.85 20.08
CA LEU A 66 -6.14 -11.53 20.08
C LEU A 66 -7.00 -12.77 19.81
N PRO A 67 -8.24 -12.81 20.32
CA PRO A 67 -9.21 -13.82 19.94
C PRO A 67 -9.37 -13.94 18.44
N LYS A 68 -9.60 -15.15 17.95
CA LYS A 68 -9.77 -15.48 16.54
C LYS A 68 -11.25 -15.71 16.20
N ALA A 69 -11.69 -15.13 15.10
CA ALA A 69 -13.07 -15.22 14.60
C ALA A 69 -13.17 -16.01 13.28
N ALA A 70 -12.26 -16.94 13.06
CA ALA A 70 -12.11 -17.75 11.84
C ALA A 70 -11.74 -16.88 10.62
N SER A 71 -12.40 -17.04 9.49
CA SER A 71 -12.06 -16.34 8.25
C SER A 71 -13.15 -15.38 7.80
N SER A 72 -12.83 -14.46 6.89
CA SER A 72 -13.84 -13.60 6.27
C SER A 72 -14.83 -14.36 5.39
N ALA A 73 -14.38 -15.45 4.78
CA ALA A 73 -15.25 -16.30 3.95
C ALA A 73 -16.21 -17.14 4.81
N ASN A 74 -15.79 -17.54 6.00
CA ASN A 74 -16.58 -18.36 6.92
C ASN A 74 -16.31 -17.93 8.38
N PRO A 75 -16.85 -16.77 8.80
CA PRO A 75 -16.59 -16.25 10.14
C PRO A 75 -17.29 -17.08 11.22
N ASP A 76 -16.68 -17.12 12.40
CA ASP A 76 -17.27 -17.73 13.58
C ASP A 76 -18.30 -16.78 14.23
N ILE A 77 -19.54 -16.87 13.79
CA ILE A 77 -20.61 -15.97 14.21
C ILE A 77 -20.89 -16.10 15.71
N ALA A 78 -20.84 -17.31 16.26
CA ALA A 78 -21.05 -17.52 17.70
C ALA A 78 -19.97 -16.85 18.54
N ALA A 79 -18.70 -16.95 18.13
CA ALA A 79 -17.61 -16.29 18.81
C ALA A 79 -17.74 -14.76 18.72
N ILE A 80 -18.11 -14.22 17.56
CA ILE A 80 -18.34 -12.78 17.39
C ILE A 80 -19.42 -12.27 18.32
N LYS A 81 -20.57 -12.96 18.39
CA LYS A 81 -21.67 -12.59 19.27
C LYS A 81 -21.29 -12.57 20.74
N LYS A 82 -20.47 -13.53 21.18
CA LYS A 82 -19.97 -13.60 22.55
C LYS A 82 -19.15 -12.37 22.94
N LEU A 83 -18.36 -11.84 22.01
CA LEU A 83 -17.51 -10.69 22.22
C LEU A 83 -18.28 -9.37 22.26
N LYS A 84 -19.52 -9.35 21.78
CA LYS A 84 -20.40 -8.18 21.71
C LYS A 84 -19.70 -6.94 21.11
N PRO A 85 -19.15 -7.04 19.88
CA PRO A 85 -18.55 -5.90 19.23
C PRO A 85 -19.60 -4.87 18.79
N ASP A 86 -19.17 -3.65 18.57
CA ASP A 86 -20.00 -2.63 17.93
C ASP A 86 -20.01 -2.81 16.41
N LEU A 87 -18.89 -3.28 15.87
CA LEU A 87 -18.65 -3.28 14.44
C LEU A 87 -17.83 -4.51 14.03
N VAL A 88 -18.27 -5.14 12.96
CA VAL A 88 -17.47 -6.13 12.21
C VAL A 88 -17.05 -5.49 10.90
N ILE A 89 -15.77 -5.52 10.59
CA ILE A 89 -15.21 -5.00 9.34
C ILE A 89 -14.68 -6.18 8.52
N THR A 90 -15.04 -6.21 7.25
CA THR A 90 -14.62 -7.27 6.33
C THR A 90 -14.57 -6.75 4.89
N ALA A 91 -13.69 -7.32 4.08
CA ALA A 91 -13.67 -7.08 2.63
C ALA A 91 -14.63 -8.02 1.87
N THR A 92 -15.03 -9.11 2.50
CA THR A 92 -15.90 -10.13 1.90
C THR A 92 -17.30 -10.04 2.49
N PRO A 93 -18.36 -9.99 1.68
CA PRO A 93 -19.72 -10.02 2.18
C PRO A 93 -19.98 -11.23 3.08
N ILE A 94 -20.66 -11.01 4.20
CA ILE A 94 -21.13 -12.05 5.07
C ILE A 94 -22.46 -12.56 4.53
N VAL A 95 -22.70 -13.87 4.57
CA VAL A 95 -23.98 -14.45 4.13
C VAL A 95 -25.16 -13.80 4.85
N THR A 96 -26.24 -13.54 4.13
CA THR A 96 -27.38 -12.74 4.62
C THR A 96 -27.93 -13.22 5.95
N LYS A 97 -28.07 -14.51 6.14
CA LYS A 97 -28.52 -15.14 7.40
C LYS A 97 -27.64 -14.71 8.60
N ASP A 98 -26.32 -14.75 8.44
CA ASP A 98 -25.37 -14.41 9.48
C ASP A 98 -25.35 -12.90 9.75
N LYS A 99 -25.44 -12.10 8.69
CA LYS A 99 -25.55 -10.64 8.80
C LYS A 99 -26.78 -10.24 9.60
N ILE A 100 -27.96 -10.80 9.27
CA ILE A 100 -29.20 -10.56 10.00
C ILE A 100 -29.05 -10.95 11.47
N SER A 101 -28.42 -12.08 11.73
CA SER A 101 -28.19 -12.58 13.10
C SER A 101 -27.31 -11.64 13.93
N LEU A 102 -26.26 -11.06 13.32
CA LEU A 102 -25.40 -10.09 13.97
C LEU A 102 -26.15 -8.75 14.21
N GLU A 103 -26.82 -8.25 13.20
CA GLU A 103 -27.56 -6.99 13.26
C GLU A 103 -28.70 -7.03 14.29
N ALA A 104 -29.34 -8.17 14.47
CA ALA A 104 -30.37 -8.37 15.51
C ALA A 104 -29.83 -8.16 16.93
N GLN A 105 -28.52 -8.27 17.13
CA GLN A 105 -27.84 -7.99 18.40
C GLN A 105 -27.19 -6.61 18.45
N GLY A 106 -27.49 -5.75 17.50
CA GLY A 106 -26.90 -4.40 17.41
C GLY A 106 -25.48 -4.37 16.90
N ILE A 107 -24.97 -5.47 16.35
CA ILE A 107 -23.64 -5.56 15.75
C ILE A 107 -23.72 -5.10 14.30
N LYS A 108 -23.06 -3.98 13.99
CA LYS A 108 -22.99 -3.46 12.62
C LYS A 108 -21.97 -4.27 11.81
N VAL A 109 -22.25 -4.49 10.53
CA VAL A 109 -21.33 -5.15 9.60
C VAL A 109 -21.00 -4.18 8.47
N LEU A 110 -19.74 -3.78 8.42
CA LEU A 110 -19.22 -2.89 7.37
C LEU A 110 -18.40 -3.72 6.38
N VAL A 111 -18.91 -3.80 5.15
CA VAL A 111 -18.21 -4.46 4.05
C VAL A 111 -17.58 -3.39 3.17
N ILE A 112 -16.26 -3.42 3.09
CA ILE A 112 -15.48 -2.58 2.19
C ILE A 112 -14.73 -3.52 1.25
N PRO A 113 -15.13 -3.66 -0.02
CA PRO A 113 -14.41 -4.52 -0.96
C PRO A 113 -12.93 -4.17 -1.04
N SER A 114 -12.08 -5.17 -1.23
CA SER A 114 -10.65 -4.95 -1.43
C SER A 114 -10.41 -3.98 -2.58
N PRO A 115 -9.46 -3.04 -2.44
CA PRO A 115 -9.20 -2.06 -3.48
C PRO A 115 -8.66 -2.71 -4.74
N ARG A 116 -9.12 -2.25 -5.90
CA ARG A 116 -8.68 -2.70 -7.23
C ARG A 116 -7.75 -1.71 -7.90
N ASN A 117 -7.64 -0.50 -7.35
CA ASN A 117 -6.81 0.58 -7.85
C ASN A 117 -6.38 1.52 -6.71
N ILE A 118 -5.57 2.51 -7.04
CA ILE A 118 -5.01 3.43 -6.04
C ILE A 118 -6.08 4.32 -5.39
N GLU A 119 -7.06 4.77 -6.18
CA GLU A 119 -8.16 5.59 -5.64
C GLU A 119 -8.98 4.81 -4.61
N GLU A 120 -9.36 3.58 -4.92
CA GLU A 120 -10.06 2.71 -3.99
C GLU A 120 -9.22 2.39 -2.75
N PHE A 121 -7.91 2.27 -2.90
CA PHE A 121 -6.99 2.06 -1.79
C PHE A 121 -7.00 3.25 -0.81
N GLU A 122 -6.88 4.46 -1.32
CA GLU A 122 -7.00 5.68 -0.50
C GLU A 122 -8.38 5.75 0.17
N ASN A 123 -9.44 5.39 -0.56
CA ASN A 123 -10.81 5.41 -0.05
C ASN A 123 -11.01 4.45 1.14
N VAL A 124 -10.30 3.34 1.20
CA VAL A 124 -10.35 2.44 2.37
C VAL A 124 -9.93 3.20 3.64
N TYR A 125 -8.85 3.96 3.58
CA TYR A 125 -8.41 4.80 4.69
C TYR A 125 -9.44 5.86 5.08
N LYS A 126 -10.04 6.50 4.08
CA LYS A 126 -11.10 7.50 4.31
C LYS A 126 -12.34 6.89 4.97
N PHE A 127 -12.75 5.70 4.55
CA PHE A 127 -13.86 4.97 5.18
C PHE A 127 -13.58 4.67 6.64
N PHE A 128 -12.39 4.20 6.98
CA PHE A 128 -12.04 3.98 8.39
C PHE A 128 -11.97 5.28 9.17
N GLY A 129 -11.45 6.34 8.58
CA GLY A 129 -11.49 7.66 9.20
C GLY A 129 -12.92 8.10 9.51
N LEU A 130 -13.83 7.98 8.55
CA LEU A 130 -15.24 8.32 8.72
C LEU A 130 -15.92 7.45 9.77
N ALA A 131 -15.69 6.14 9.75
CA ALA A 131 -16.26 5.23 10.74
C ALA A 131 -15.81 5.57 12.16
N MET A 132 -14.54 5.88 12.35
CA MET A 132 -13.92 6.05 13.66
C MET A 132 -14.01 7.48 14.21
N ASN A 133 -14.08 8.50 13.35
CA ASN A 133 -14.03 9.90 13.74
C ASN A 133 -15.28 10.71 13.33
N GLY A 134 -16.17 10.12 12.54
CA GLY A 134 -17.38 10.80 12.09
C GLY A 134 -17.18 11.70 10.87
N GLN A 135 -18.28 12.39 10.48
CA GLN A 135 -18.37 13.10 9.21
C GLN A 135 -17.48 14.36 9.09
N PHE A 136 -17.13 15.00 10.19
CA PHE A 136 -16.38 16.25 10.13
C PHE A 136 -14.88 16.05 10.00
N ASP A 137 -14.30 15.13 10.78
CA ASP A 137 -12.86 14.92 10.86
C ASP A 137 -12.40 13.62 10.20
N GLY A 138 -13.35 12.75 9.85
CA GLY A 138 -13.05 11.39 9.44
C GLY A 138 -12.28 11.28 8.14
N GLU A 139 -12.72 11.99 7.10
CA GLU A 139 -12.04 11.95 5.80
C GLU A 139 -10.61 12.46 5.90
N ALA A 140 -10.40 13.57 6.61
CA ALA A 140 -9.08 14.14 6.83
C ALA A 140 -8.15 13.19 7.63
N ALA A 141 -8.70 12.45 8.60
CA ALA A 141 -7.93 11.44 9.34
C ALA A 141 -7.46 10.31 8.42
N GLY A 142 -8.31 9.86 7.50
CA GLY A 142 -7.95 8.87 6.48
C GLY A 142 -6.88 9.38 5.53
N GLU A 143 -7.04 10.59 5.01
CA GLU A 143 -6.05 11.23 4.12
C GLU A 143 -4.69 11.39 4.81
N LYS A 144 -4.69 11.80 6.06
CA LYS A 144 -3.46 11.93 6.85
C LYS A 144 -2.74 10.59 7.00
N ALA A 145 -3.46 9.54 7.32
CA ALA A 145 -2.89 8.21 7.47
C ALA A 145 -2.35 7.66 6.15
N PHE A 146 -3.01 7.94 5.05
CA PHE A 146 -2.58 7.54 3.71
C PHE A 146 -1.43 8.40 3.15
N SER A 147 -1.19 9.58 3.68
CA SER A 147 -0.26 10.56 3.11
C SER A 147 1.17 10.05 2.90
N PRO A 148 1.78 9.21 3.77
CA PRO A 148 3.10 8.66 3.48
C PRO A 148 3.12 7.75 2.25
N ILE A 149 2.06 6.98 2.04
CA ILE A 149 1.88 6.14 0.86
C ILE A 149 1.71 7.01 -0.38
N LYS A 150 0.82 7.99 -0.30
CA LYS A 150 0.54 8.93 -1.40
C LYS A 150 1.79 9.68 -1.84
N LYS A 151 2.59 10.14 -0.91
CA LYS A 151 3.86 10.83 -1.21
C LYS A 151 4.79 9.95 -2.02
N GLN A 152 4.92 8.68 -1.67
CA GLN A 152 5.76 7.73 -2.41
C GLN A 152 5.17 7.41 -3.79
N LEU A 153 3.85 7.22 -3.88
CA LEU A 153 3.16 6.98 -5.15
C LEU A 153 3.31 8.17 -6.11
N ASP A 154 3.13 9.38 -5.63
CA ASP A 154 3.22 10.60 -6.43
C ASP A 154 4.65 10.89 -6.93
N ALA A 155 5.67 10.35 -6.26
CA ALA A 155 7.06 10.48 -6.66
C ALA A 155 7.48 9.50 -7.77
N ILE A 156 6.65 8.50 -8.08
CA ILE A 156 6.95 7.50 -9.11
C ILE A 156 6.84 8.13 -10.50
N LYS A 157 7.87 7.93 -11.33
CA LYS A 157 7.86 8.35 -12.72
C LYS A 157 7.72 7.13 -13.61
N LYS A 158 6.70 7.16 -14.46
CA LYS A 158 6.46 6.10 -15.43
C LYS A 158 7.58 6.07 -16.47
N THR A 159 8.14 4.90 -16.69
CA THR A 159 9.12 4.63 -17.73
C THR A 159 8.44 4.10 -19.01
N ASP A 160 9.19 3.96 -20.09
CA ASP A 160 8.74 3.32 -21.33
C ASP A 160 8.85 1.78 -21.30
N LYS A 161 9.29 1.21 -20.19
CA LYS A 161 9.51 -0.22 -20.05
C LYS A 161 8.19 -0.98 -19.96
N LYS A 162 8.17 -2.16 -20.59
CA LYS A 162 7.05 -3.09 -20.57
C LYS A 162 7.32 -4.17 -19.53
N PHE A 163 6.31 -4.53 -18.76
CA PHE A 163 6.41 -5.56 -17.77
C PHE A 163 5.24 -6.55 -17.83
N ILE A 164 5.42 -7.68 -17.19
CA ILE A 164 4.37 -8.57 -16.72
C ILE A 164 4.60 -8.86 -15.23
N TYR A 165 3.51 -9.15 -14.54
CA TYR A 165 3.56 -9.74 -13.20
C TYR A 165 2.95 -11.14 -13.25
N VAL A 166 3.79 -12.15 -13.07
CA VAL A 166 3.35 -13.55 -13.02
C VAL A 166 2.89 -13.86 -11.61
N THR A 167 1.59 -14.05 -11.49
CA THR A 167 0.89 -14.24 -10.22
C THR A 167 1.00 -15.65 -9.67
N ALA A 168 0.46 -15.86 -8.48
CA ALA A 168 0.35 -17.20 -7.86
C ALA A 168 -0.40 -18.22 -8.73
N ALA A 169 -1.27 -17.75 -9.63
CA ALA A 169 -1.96 -18.58 -10.62
C ALA A 169 -1.08 -18.98 -11.82
N ASN A 170 0.19 -18.59 -11.83
CA ASN A 170 1.14 -18.80 -12.92
C ASN A 170 0.72 -18.14 -14.24
N THR A 171 -0.03 -17.06 -14.16
CA THR A 171 -0.47 -16.24 -15.28
C THR A 171 -0.22 -14.76 -15.01
N PRO A 172 0.00 -13.95 -16.06
CA PRO A 172 0.15 -12.51 -15.88
C PRO A 172 -1.11 -11.84 -15.32
N ALA A 173 -0.91 -10.87 -14.44
CA ALA A 173 -1.98 -10.03 -13.93
C ALA A 173 -2.53 -9.12 -15.05
N GLY A 174 -3.83 -9.11 -15.23
CA GLY A 174 -4.52 -8.25 -16.19
C GLY A 174 -4.69 -6.81 -15.73
N GLY A 175 -5.18 -5.96 -16.63
CA GLY A 175 -5.26 -4.52 -16.42
C GLY A 175 -6.23 -4.04 -15.34
N ASP A 176 -7.20 -4.87 -14.97
CA ASP A 176 -8.19 -4.56 -13.93
C ASP A 176 -7.82 -5.04 -12.53
N THR A 177 -6.60 -5.54 -12.35
CA THR A 177 -6.10 -6.01 -11.07
C THR A 177 -5.41 -4.89 -10.27
N PHE A 178 -5.38 -5.04 -8.94
CA PHE A 178 -4.65 -4.13 -8.08
C PHE A 178 -3.13 -4.15 -8.35
N GLU A 179 -2.59 -5.34 -8.62
CA GLU A 179 -1.19 -5.50 -9.01
C GLU A 179 -0.84 -4.66 -10.24
N SER A 180 -1.70 -4.70 -11.26
CA SER A 180 -1.53 -3.87 -12.45
C SER A 180 -1.63 -2.38 -12.14
N ALA A 181 -2.55 -1.97 -11.30
CA ALA A 181 -2.71 -0.56 -10.92
C ALA A 181 -1.44 -0.01 -10.27
N VAL A 182 -0.79 -0.79 -9.41
CA VAL A 182 0.45 -0.39 -8.74
C VAL A 182 1.63 -0.38 -9.73
N LEU A 183 1.84 -1.49 -10.42
CA LEU A 183 2.99 -1.65 -11.33
C LEU A 183 2.91 -0.73 -12.55
N SER A 184 1.72 -0.40 -13.01
CA SER A 184 1.52 0.51 -14.14
C SER A 184 1.90 1.95 -13.85
N LEU A 185 2.14 2.31 -12.60
CA LEU A 185 2.76 3.59 -12.25
C LEU A 185 4.22 3.68 -12.72
N PHE A 186 4.89 2.54 -12.88
CA PHE A 186 6.30 2.45 -13.24
C PHE A 186 6.54 2.16 -14.73
N GLY A 187 5.60 1.52 -15.40
CA GLY A 187 5.76 1.09 -16.80
C GLY A 187 4.45 0.64 -17.41
N THR A 188 4.53 -0.09 -18.51
CA THR A 188 3.35 -0.57 -19.23
C THR A 188 3.17 -2.07 -19.04
N ASN A 189 1.97 -2.46 -18.57
CA ASN A 189 1.58 -3.85 -18.43
C ASN A 189 1.20 -4.44 -19.80
N ILE A 190 1.93 -5.45 -20.26
CA ILE A 190 1.62 -6.14 -21.50
C ILE A 190 0.23 -6.78 -21.48
N ALA A 191 -0.19 -7.27 -20.32
CA ALA A 191 -1.49 -7.90 -20.11
C ALA A 191 -2.63 -6.91 -19.82
N GLU A 192 -2.43 -5.62 -20.05
CA GLU A 192 -3.36 -4.54 -19.67
C GLU A 192 -4.77 -4.72 -20.23
N SER A 193 -4.89 -5.26 -21.44
CA SER A 193 -6.19 -5.46 -22.09
C SER A 193 -6.95 -6.70 -21.60
N SER A 194 -6.32 -7.53 -20.78
CA SER A 194 -6.92 -8.73 -20.22
C SER A 194 -7.58 -8.45 -18.87
N SER A 195 -8.64 -9.18 -18.57
CA SER A 195 -9.31 -9.15 -17.27
C SER A 195 -8.77 -10.23 -16.34
N GLY A 196 -8.59 -9.89 -15.08
CA GLY A 196 -8.16 -10.83 -14.06
C GLY A 196 -6.82 -11.49 -14.38
N TYR A 197 -6.82 -12.79 -14.46
CA TYR A 197 -5.63 -13.62 -14.70
C TYR A 197 -5.80 -14.48 -15.94
N SER A 198 -6.51 -13.96 -16.94
CA SER A 198 -6.88 -14.69 -18.16
C SER A 198 -5.93 -14.47 -19.34
N TYR A 199 -4.89 -13.64 -19.19
CA TYR A 199 -3.91 -13.40 -20.25
C TYR A 199 -3.23 -14.71 -20.67
N LYS A 200 -3.16 -14.95 -21.97
CA LYS A 200 -2.50 -16.14 -22.52
C LYS A 200 -1.00 -15.93 -22.57
N ALA A 201 -0.26 -16.62 -21.69
CA ALA A 201 1.19 -16.50 -21.62
C ALA A 201 1.90 -16.83 -22.95
N ALA A 202 1.32 -17.69 -23.78
CA ALA A 202 1.85 -17.98 -25.11
C ALA A 202 1.96 -16.75 -26.02
N ASP A 203 1.12 -15.73 -25.82
CA ASP A 203 1.14 -14.48 -26.60
C ASP A 203 2.35 -13.59 -26.28
N LEU A 204 3.08 -13.87 -25.22
CA LEU A 204 4.29 -13.12 -24.83
C LEU A 204 5.43 -13.28 -25.84
N ALA A 205 5.46 -14.35 -26.62
CA ALA A 205 6.49 -14.56 -27.63
C ALA A 205 6.51 -13.42 -28.68
N ASP A 206 5.34 -12.87 -29.01
CA ASP A 206 5.18 -11.79 -30.00
C ASP A 206 5.18 -10.39 -29.38
N ASN A 207 5.06 -10.28 -28.06
CA ASN A 207 5.09 -9.01 -27.32
C ASN A 207 5.83 -9.22 -26.01
N GLN A 208 7.15 -9.23 -26.10
CA GLN A 208 7.99 -9.60 -24.96
C GLN A 208 8.16 -8.47 -23.96
N PRO A 209 8.15 -8.79 -22.64
CA PRO A 209 8.43 -7.82 -21.61
C PRO A 209 9.92 -7.47 -21.53
N ASP A 210 10.21 -6.25 -21.09
CA ASP A 210 11.54 -5.82 -20.71
C ASP A 210 11.91 -6.31 -19.29
N ILE A 211 10.90 -6.40 -18.44
CA ILE A 211 11.04 -6.78 -17.02
C ILE A 211 9.93 -7.77 -16.68
N ILE A 212 10.29 -8.81 -15.93
CA ILE A 212 9.33 -9.77 -15.40
C ILE A 212 9.32 -9.67 -13.88
N PHE A 213 8.16 -9.42 -13.32
CA PHE A 213 7.90 -9.61 -11.90
C PHE A 213 7.22 -10.96 -11.69
N VAL A 214 7.58 -11.63 -10.64
CA VAL A 214 7.02 -12.93 -10.27
C VAL A 214 6.66 -12.96 -8.80
N SER A 215 5.51 -13.57 -8.50
CA SER A 215 5.09 -13.79 -7.11
C SER A 215 6.09 -14.71 -6.38
N ASP A 216 6.43 -14.35 -5.15
CA ASP A 216 7.27 -15.17 -4.28
C ASP A 216 6.61 -16.52 -3.95
N THR A 217 5.30 -16.63 -4.12
CA THR A 217 4.55 -17.88 -3.89
C THR A 217 4.86 -18.97 -4.92
N ILE A 218 5.32 -18.59 -6.12
CA ILE A 218 5.70 -19.54 -7.16
C ILE A 218 7.20 -19.52 -7.47
N GLY A 219 7.87 -18.38 -7.26
CA GLY A 219 9.32 -18.23 -7.42
C GLY A 219 9.82 -18.18 -8.87
N GLU A 220 11.11 -17.86 -9.03
CA GLU A 220 11.75 -17.74 -10.35
C GLU A 220 11.85 -19.09 -11.09
N ASP A 221 12.04 -20.19 -10.37
CA ASP A 221 12.19 -21.52 -10.94
C ASP A 221 10.96 -21.94 -11.74
N THR A 222 9.78 -21.45 -11.37
CA THR A 222 8.55 -21.68 -12.12
C THR A 222 8.61 -21.05 -13.51
N LEU A 223 9.22 -19.88 -13.64
CA LEU A 223 9.39 -19.22 -14.94
C LEU A 223 10.36 -19.99 -15.83
N THR A 224 11.45 -20.44 -15.30
CA THR A 224 12.48 -21.17 -16.07
C THR A 224 12.02 -22.58 -16.46
N ALA A 225 11.10 -23.16 -15.71
CA ALA A 225 10.52 -24.48 -15.99
C ALA A 225 9.29 -24.44 -16.93
N ASN A 226 8.67 -23.28 -17.11
CA ASN A 226 7.47 -23.12 -17.94
C ASN A 226 7.85 -22.67 -19.33
N GLU A 227 7.49 -23.47 -20.35
CA GLU A 227 7.81 -23.21 -21.75
C GLU A 227 7.25 -21.87 -22.29
N ASN A 228 6.18 -21.34 -21.72
CA ASN A 228 5.65 -20.03 -22.09
C ASN A 228 6.53 -18.87 -21.64
N TYR A 229 7.40 -19.07 -20.66
CA TYR A 229 8.28 -18.04 -20.12
C TYR A 229 9.75 -18.30 -20.36
N SER A 230 10.18 -19.56 -20.41
CA SER A 230 11.61 -19.93 -20.44
C SER A 230 12.39 -19.37 -21.62
N ASP A 231 11.75 -19.17 -22.77
CA ASP A 231 12.37 -18.65 -23.99
C ASP A 231 12.30 -17.12 -24.10
N LEU A 232 11.63 -16.45 -23.19
CA LEU A 232 11.57 -14.98 -23.20
C LEU A 232 12.96 -14.38 -22.98
N LYS A 233 13.27 -13.32 -23.73
CA LYS A 233 14.54 -12.62 -23.61
C LYS A 233 14.80 -12.14 -22.18
N ALA A 234 13.78 -11.58 -21.51
CA ALA A 234 13.93 -11.11 -20.14
C ALA A 234 14.26 -12.22 -19.14
N VAL A 235 13.79 -13.46 -19.38
CA VAL A 235 14.16 -14.62 -18.55
C VAL A 235 15.61 -15.00 -18.80
N LYS A 236 16.03 -15.07 -20.07
CA LYS A 236 17.42 -15.41 -20.44
C LYS A 236 18.42 -14.37 -19.94
N ASP A 237 18.03 -13.11 -19.93
CA ASP A 237 18.87 -11.98 -19.48
C ASP A 237 18.80 -11.76 -17.95
N GLY A 238 18.04 -12.58 -17.23
CA GLY A 238 17.89 -12.44 -15.77
C GLY A 238 17.16 -11.19 -15.32
N LYS A 239 16.31 -10.62 -16.17
CA LYS A 239 15.49 -9.43 -15.85
C LYS A 239 14.21 -9.83 -15.10
N ILE A 240 14.39 -10.53 -14.00
CA ILE A 240 13.33 -11.07 -13.16
C ILE A 240 13.47 -10.50 -11.76
N THR A 241 12.37 -10.00 -11.21
CA THR A 241 12.30 -9.53 -9.83
C THR A 241 11.15 -10.25 -9.13
N MET A 242 11.49 -10.95 -8.05
CA MET A 242 10.48 -11.60 -7.21
C MET A 242 9.88 -10.56 -6.25
N LEU A 243 8.57 -10.53 -6.17
CA LEU A 243 7.82 -9.62 -5.28
C LEU A 243 7.06 -10.41 -4.22
N LYS A 244 6.98 -9.84 -3.02
CA LYS A 244 6.17 -10.38 -1.94
C LYS A 244 4.69 -10.15 -2.22
N ASN A 245 4.02 -11.19 -2.68
CA ASN A 245 2.61 -11.13 -3.10
C ASN A 245 1.66 -10.68 -1.97
N LYS A 246 2.03 -10.95 -0.72
CA LYS A 246 1.22 -10.53 0.45
C LYS A 246 0.92 -9.04 0.50
N TYR A 247 1.79 -8.19 -0.03
CA TYR A 247 1.55 -6.74 -0.04
C TYR A 247 0.54 -6.30 -1.10
N PHE A 248 0.34 -7.09 -2.13
CA PHE A 248 -0.77 -6.91 -3.06
C PHE A 248 -2.10 -7.44 -2.51
N GLU A 249 -2.05 -8.57 -1.82
CA GLU A 249 -3.24 -9.19 -1.20
C GLU A 249 -3.69 -8.42 0.04
N ARG A 250 -2.77 -7.77 0.73
CA ARG A 250 -3.00 -7.02 1.97
C ARG A 250 -2.56 -5.57 1.82
N PRO A 251 -3.23 -4.79 0.98
CA PRO A 251 -2.87 -3.38 0.77
C PRO A 251 -2.97 -2.59 2.08
N SER A 252 -1.84 -2.09 2.55
CA SER A 252 -1.69 -1.31 3.77
C SER A 252 -0.46 -0.42 3.66
N GLY A 253 -0.04 0.22 4.75
CA GLY A 253 1.17 1.03 4.79
C GLY A 253 2.45 0.27 4.41
N ARG A 254 2.46 -1.04 4.60
CA ARG A 254 3.60 -1.89 4.19
C ARG A 254 3.81 -1.97 2.68
N ILE A 255 2.86 -1.50 1.88
CA ILE A 255 3.06 -1.40 0.43
C ILE A 255 4.27 -0.52 0.07
N THR A 256 4.68 0.38 0.96
CA THR A 256 5.87 1.21 0.76
C THR A 256 7.14 0.38 0.57
N GLU A 257 7.25 -0.77 1.24
CA GLU A 257 8.36 -1.71 1.03
C GLU A 257 8.32 -2.32 -0.38
N LEU A 258 7.13 -2.69 -0.84
CA LEU A 258 6.91 -3.22 -2.18
C LEU A 258 7.27 -2.19 -3.26
N LEU A 259 6.84 -0.95 -3.09
CA LEU A 259 7.15 0.14 -4.03
C LEU A 259 8.66 0.37 -4.16
N THR A 260 9.38 0.27 -3.07
CA THR A 260 10.85 0.38 -3.07
C THR A 260 11.49 -0.76 -3.86
N GLU A 261 11.02 -2.00 -3.68
CA GLU A 261 11.51 -3.16 -4.43
C GLU A 261 11.18 -3.07 -5.92
N ILE A 262 9.99 -2.63 -6.27
CA ILE A 262 9.60 -2.43 -7.66
C ILE A 262 10.49 -1.38 -8.33
N ALA A 263 10.74 -0.26 -7.65
CA ALA A 263 11.55 0.84 -8.18
C ALA A 263 12.96 0.39 -8.58
N LYS A 264 13.56 -0.55 -7.85
CA LYS A 264 14.90 -1.09 -8.16
C LYS A 264 14.96 -1.81 -9.50
N ALA A 265 13.84 -2.37 -9.98
CA ALA A 265 13.78 -3.09 -11.23
C ALA A 265 13.68 -2.18 -12.45
N PHE A 266 13.22 -0.93 -12.28
CA PHE A 266 13.11 0.03 -13.35
C PHE A 266 14.37 0.89 -13.43
N PRO A 267 14.92 1.14 -14.63
CA PRO A 267 16.08 2.00 -14.77
C PRO A 267 15.71 3.42 -14.34
N THR A 268 16.48 3.98 -13.43
CA THR A 268 16.43 5.42 -13.17
C THR A 268 17.06 6.13 -14.36
N GLU A 269 16.34 7.07 -14.99
CA GLU A 269 16.99 8.02 -15.86
C GLU A 269 18.02 8.76 -15.01
N LYS A 270 19.31 8.58 -15.36
CA LYS A 270 20.32 9.48 -14.84
C LYS A 270 19.89 10.88 -15.27
N PRO A 271 19.83 11.88 -14.36
CA PRO A 271 19.67 13.24 -14.81
C PRO A 271 20.73 13.46 -15.88
N GLU A 272 20.31 13.88 -17.08
CA GLU A 272 21.28 14.33 -18.07
C GLU A 272 22.16 15.34 -17.32
N THR A 273 23.40 14.95 -17.07
CA THR A 273 24.41 15.94 -16.78
C THR A 273 24.38 16.83 -17.99
N ALA A 274 23.83 18.04 -17.83
CA ALA A 274 23.95 19.05 -18.84
C ALA A 274 25.40 19.01 -19.28
N SER A 275 25.64 18.44 -20.47
CA SER A 275 26.95 18.51 -21.07
C SER A 275 27.19 20.00 -21.19
N SER A 276 28.05 20.53 -20.31
CA SER A 276 28.55 21.86 -20.44
C SER A 276 29.21 21.91 -21.83
N LYS A 277 28.50 22.50 -22.79
CA LYS A 277 29.15 23.02 -23.96
C LYS A 277 30.09 24.07 -23.43
N THR A 278 31.34 23.69 -23.20
CA THR A 278 32.42 24.61 -23.10
C THR A 278 32.58 25.23 -24.47
N GLU A 279 31.92 26.36 -24.69
CA GLU A 279 32.36 27.28 -25.68
C GLU A 279 33.71 27.82 -25.20
N SER A 280 34.75 27.31 -25.84
CA SER A 280 36.08 27.88 -25.72
C SER A 280 36.06 29.22 -26.42
N THR A 281 35.87 30.29 -25.68
CA THR A 281 36.30 31.62 -26.15
C THR A 281 37.70 31.84 -25.60
N ASN A 282 38.66 31.70 -26.54
CA ASN A 282 39.98 32.27 -26.38
C ASN A 282 39.84 33.78 -26.09
N ASN A 283 40.36 34.21 -24.96
CA ASN A 283 40.95 35.53 -24.89
C ASN A 283 42.18 35.48 -23.98
N LYS A 284 43.32 35.71 -24.68
CA LYS A 284 44.59 36.06 -24.11
C LYS A 284 44.49 37.44 -23.41
N GLU A 285 45.12 37.55 -22.31
CA GLU A 285 46.17 38.54 -21.93
C GLU A 285 46.21 38.65 -20.41
N SER A 286 47.27 38.26 -19.87
CA SER A 286 48.57 38.83 -19.50
C SER A 286 48.54 39.60 -18.18
N ASN A 287 49.37 39.05 -17.29
CA ASN A 287 50.31 39.71 -16.41
C ASN A 287 49.96 40.19 -15.01
N LYS A 288 50.79 39.65 -14.21
CA LYS A 288 51.67 40.21 -13.13
C LYS A 288 51.25 39.97 -11.71
N GLU A 289 52.06 39.08 -11.14
CA GLU A 289 52.91 39.25 -9.95
C GLU A 289 52.32 40.02 -8.75
N ASN A 290 52.23 39.35 -7.62
CA ASN A 290 53.22 39.55 -6.55
C ASN A 290 52.99 38.58 -5.38
N SER A 291 54.09 37.99 -5.00
CA SER A 291 54.43 37.27 -3.81
C SER A 291 54.10 37.98 -2.49
N LYS A 292 53.74 37.29 -1.46
CA LYS A 292 54.44 37.27 -0.17
C LYS A 292 53.87 36.27 0.81
N GLU A 293 54.81 35.50 1.27
CA GLU A 293 54.86 34.61 2.41
C GLU A 293 54.33 35.21 3.71
N THR A 294 53.84 34.32 4.59
CA THR A 294 54.36 34.05 5.95
C THR A 294 53.43 33.05 6.60
N GLU A 295 53.90 31.89 6.86
CA GLU A 295 54.48 31.22 8.03
C GLU A 295 53.61 31.19 9.30
N ASN A 296 53.46 29.89 9.76
CA ASN A 296 53.42 29.43 11.16
C ASN A 296 52.08 29.57 11.90
N SER A 297 51.59 28.60 12.58
CA SER A 297 52.16 27.52 13.38
C SER A 297 51.08 26.61 13.89
N LYS A 298 51.37 25.29 13.95
CA LYS A 298 50.71 24.31 14.80
C LYS A 298 50.93 24.63 16.28
N PRO A 299 50.08 24.19 17.19
CA PRO A 299 50.52 23.02 17.94
C PRO A 299 49.43 21.97 18.25
N GLU A 300 49.91 20.80 18.44
CA GLU A 300 49.36 19.55 18.89
C GLU A 300 49.09 19.47 20.39
N PRO A 301 48.81 18.28 20.90
CA PRO A 301 47.58 17.96 21.62
C PRO A 301 47.82 17.75 23.13
N VAL A 302 46.74 17.63 23.88
CA VAL A 302 46.86 17.10 25.24
C VAL A 302 45.83 16.03 25.45
N SER A 303 46.36 14.84 25.66
CA SER A 303 45.72 13.69 26.27
C SER A 303 45.57 13.89 27.77
N SER A 304 44.49 13.39 28.37
CA SER A 304 44.59 12.73 29.66
C SER A 304 43.32 11.94 29.99
N ASP A 305 43.58 10.70 30.15
CA ASP A 305 43.05 9.64 30.95
C ASP A 305 42.35 10.05 32.26
N VAL A 306 41.47 9.16 32.67
CA VAL A 306 41.37 8.42 33.93
C VAL A 306 39.92 8.23 34.39
N SER A 307 39.50 7.00 34.32
CA SER A 307 38.90 6.06 35.30
C SER A 307 38.01 6.61 36.42
N GLU A 308 36.83 6.12 36.51
CA GLU A 308 36.24 5.12 37.43
C GLU A 308 34.83 4.82 37.02
#